data_b0250bae4fdadd71d19cd739ed923191
#
_entry.id   b0250bae4fdadd71d19cd739ed923191
#
_cell.length_a   1.000
_cell.length_b   1.000
_cell.length_c   1.000
_cell.angle_alpha   90.00
_cell.angle_beta   90.00
_cell.angle_gamma   90.00
#
_symmetry.space_group_name_H-M   'P 1'
#
loop_
_entity.id
_entity.type
_entity.pdbx_description
1 polymer ?
#
loop_
_entity_poly.entity_id
_entity_poly.type
_entity_poly.pdbx_seq_one_letter_code
_entity_poly.pdbx_strand_id
1 'polypeptide(L)'
;MEKWKKNELVRKIESSQTVQKGKNGISSVVFGRTFMVFLYLFLQLIFMIWGYYWLASKWYFVNGFVTVLGVLEVVYVANERSNPAFKLAWTIVILALPIFGSLLYLFVETQPATKWINERLQSMHAYSKKYWKQDKEVLEELEKTNDQVAHLSRYVNHYGGFSVYKNTSARYFPSGEEKFKELLIQLKKAKKFIFMEYFIVAEGYMWESVLEILKEKVKEGVEVRFLYDGMCCLSLLPYHYPQELESYGIQCHMFAPIVPALSTRQNNRDHRKIVVIDGKVAFTGGVNLADEYINQKERFGHWKDTAIMIEGEAVRSFTIMFLEMWSVDKNLKNTPMELFEKYLDIIPDKESEPGDGFVMPYGDSPLDNETVGEQVYMDILYTARDYVHIMTPYLILSNEMITALTYAAKRGVDVKIIMPHIPDKWYAFVLAKTYYNELLDAGVKIYEYTPGFVHAKVFTSDDEKAVVGTINLDYRSLYLHFECAVYLYQNAEIPRVEADFQETLAKCQEVLPSDYRRQKLFDRMAGRVLRILAPLM
;
A
#
# COMPACT_ATOMS: atom_id res chain seq x y z
N MET A 1 36.50 20.02 7.48
CA MET A 1 36.20 20.14 6.03
C MET A 1 34.79 19.64 5.69
N GLU A 2 34.28 18.55 6.29
CA GLU A 2 32.92 18.04 6.01
C GLU A 2 31.77 18.97 6.44
N LYS A 3 31.89 19.62 7.60
CA LYS A 3 30.87 20.57 8.10
C LYS A 3 30.69 21.79 7.18
N TRP A 4 31.74 22.19 6.48
CA TRP A 4 31.73 23.35 5.57
C TRP A 4 31.05 23.01 4.25
N LYS A 5 31.32 21.81 3.68
CA LYS A 5 30.64 21.31 2.47
C LYS A 5 29.15 21.07 2.69
N LYS A 6 28.75 20.61 3.87
CA LYS A 6 27.34 20.43 4.25
C LYS A 6 26.58 21.77 4.28
N ASN A 7 27.19 22.82 4.81
CA ASN A 7 26.59 24.16 4.86
C ASN A 7 26.50 24.83 3.48
N GLU A 8 27.41 24.54 2.58
CA GLU A 8 27.41 25.08 1.21
C GLU A 8 26.35 24.40 0.33
N LEU A 9 26.15 23.09 0.50
CA LEU A 9 25.09 22.34 -0.17
C LEU A 9 23.69 22.80 0.30
N VAL A 10 23.50 22.96 1.61
CA VAL A 10 22.25 23.48 2.20
C VAL A 10 21.96 24.90 1.70
N ARG A 11 22.95 25.80 1.65
CA ARG A 11 22.78 27.16 1.11
C ARG A 11 22.46 27.17 -0.38
N LYS A 12 23.03 26.25 -1.18
CA LYS A 12 22.72 26.13 -2.61
C LYS A 12 21.29 25.63 -2.84
N ILE A 13 20.82 24.67 -2.01
CA ILE A 13 19.44 24.16 -2.05
C ILE A 13 18.46 25.26 -1.61
N GLU A 14 18.74 25.96 -0.52
CA GLU A 14 17.91 27.08 -0.04
C GLU A 14 17.86 28.24 -1.03
N SER A 15 18.95 28.59 -1.67
CA SER A 15 18.99 29.66 -2.69
C SER A 15 18.26 29.25 -3.98
N SER A 16 18.33 27.98 -4.38
CA SER A 16 17.57 27.42 -5.51
C SER A 16 16.07 27.43 -5.24
N GLN A 17 15.64 27.02 -4.02
CA GLN A 17 14.23 27.01 -3.64
C GLN A 17 13.65 28.42 -3.45
N THR A 18 14.44 29.38 -2.97
CA THR A 18 13.98 30.76 -2.74
C THR A 18 13.82 31.53 -4.05
N VAL A 19 14.67 31.28 -5.03
CA VAL A 19 14.58 31.90 -6.38
C VAL A 19 13.40 31.31 -7.19
N GLN A 20 13.06 30.03 -7.00
CA GLN A 20 11.87 29.42 -7.63
C GLN A 20 10.55 29.87 -6.96
N LYS A 21 10.52 30.07 -5.63
CA LYS A 21 9.32 30.58 -4.93
C LYS A 21 8.94 32.03 -5.27
N GLY A 22 9.87 32.86 -5.73
CA GLY A 22 9.63 34.27 -6.00
C GLY A 22 9.04 34.59 -7.39
N LYS A 23 9.02 33.65 -8.33
CA LYS A 23 8.53 33.89 -9.73
C LYS A 23 7.20 33.22 -10.08
N ASN A 24 6.65 32.40 -9.20
CA ASN A 24 5.46 31.62 -9.52
C ASN A 24 4.27 32.05 -8.67
N GLY A 25 3.72 33.23 -9.00
CA GLY A 25 2.44 33.71 -8.50
C GLY A 25 1.25 32.81 -8.96
N ILE A 26 0.03 33.27 -8.75
CA ILE A 26 -1.26 32.62 -9.05
C ILE A 26 -1.25 31.86 -10.38
N SER A 27 -0.48 32.29 -11.39
CA SER A 27 -0.37 31.64 -12.70
C SER A 27 0.24 30.23 -12.63
N SER A 28 1.19 29.96 -11.78
CA SER A 28 1.81 28.62 -11.66
C SER A 28 0.91 27.62 -10.92
N VAL A 29 0.04 28.13 -10.03
CA VAL A 29 -0.98 27.31 -9.37
C VAL A 29 -2.09 26.99 -10.37
N VAL A 30 -2.55 27.98 -11.15
CA VAL A 30 -3.65 27.84 -12.14
C VAL A 30 -3.20 27.02 -13.37
N PHE A 31 -1.94 27.14 -13.79
CA PHE A 31 -1.38 26.34 -14.89
C PHE A 31 -0.58 25.13 -14.41
N GLY A 32 -0.59 24.87 -13.10
CA GLY A 32 0.00 23.65 -12.53
C GLY A 32 -0.68 22.40 -13.09
N ARG A 33 0.12 21.39 -13.43
CA ARG A 33 -0.32 20.10 -14.00
C ARG A 33 -1.46 19.47 -13.19
N THR A 34 -1.36 19.50 -11.88
CA THR A 34 -2.38 18.97 -10.96
C THR A 34 -3.69 19.74 -11.08
N PHE A 35 -3.63 21.10 -11.11
CA PHE A 35 -4.81 21.94 -11.29
C PHE A 35 -5.48 21.70 -12.64
N MET A 36 -4.72 21.61 -13.72
CA MET A 36 -5.28 21.35 -15.07
C MET A 36 -5.99 19.99 -15.14
N VAL A 37 -5.44 18.95 -14.51
CA VAL A 37 -6.09 17.64 -14.43
C VAL A 37 -7.40 17.73 -13.66
N PHE A 38 -7.40 18.35 -12.47
CA PHE A 38 -8.63 18.55 -11.68
C PHE A 38 -9.65 19.40 -12.40
N LEU A 39 -9.24 20.49 -13.05
CA LEU A 39 -10.11 21.33 -13.84
C LEU A 39 -10.78 20.54 -14.98
N TYR A 40 -9.99 19.72 -15.68
CA TYR A 40 -10.51 18.92 -16.80
C TYR A 40 -11.52 17.87 -16.31
N LEU A 41 -11.22 17.17 -15.22
CA LEU A 41 -12.15 16.23 -14.59
C LEU A 41 -13.43 16.91 -14.09
N PHE A 42 -13.30 18.10 -13.50
CA PHE A 42 -14.43 18.91 -13.04
C PHE A 42 -15.33 19.37 -14.22
N LEU A 43 -14.71 19.81 -15.32
CA LEU A 43 -15.44 20.17 -16.53
C LEU A 43 -16.16 18.96 -17.16
N GLN A 44 -15.54 17.79 -17.18
CA GLN A 44 -16.19 16.55 -17.62
C GLN A 44 -17.41 16.23 -16.76
N LEU A 45 -17.29 16.35 -15.43
CA LEU A 45 -18.40 16.13 -14.51
C LEU A 45 -19.55 17.14 -14.74
N ILE A 46 -19.23 18.44 -14.89
CA ILE A 46 -20.23 19.47 -15.22
C ILE A 46 -20.93 19.16 -16.55
N PHE A 47 -20.16 18.77 -17.57
CA PHE A 47 -20.72 18.44 -18.87
C PHE A 47 -21.66 17.23 -18.81
N MET A 48 -21.30 16.21 -18.04
CA MET A 48 -22.17 15.04 -17.79
C MET A 48 -23.46 15.44 -17.07
N ILE A 49 -23.38 16.25 -16.01
CA ILE A 49 -24.53 16.74 -15.24
C ILE A 49 -25.42 17.64 -16.11
N TRP A 50 -24.81 18.56 -16.85
CA TRP A 50 -25.55 19.47 -17.77
C TRP A 50 -26.22 18.72 -18.91
N GLY A 51 -25.50 17.80 -19.55
CA GLY A 51 -26.02 16.92 -20.59
C GLY A 51 -27.22 16.11 -20.11
N TYR A 52 -27.15 15.61 -18.87
CA TYR A 52 -28.24 14.93 -18.20
C TYR A 52 -29.49 15.84 -18.05
N TYR A 53 -29.34 17.02 -17.42
CA TYR A 53 -30.48 17.93 -17.24
C TYR A 53 -31.09 18.38 -18.55
N TRP A 54 -30.27 18.62 -19.56
CA TRP A 54 -30.71 18.98 -20.89
C TRP A 54 -31.50 17.83 -21.55
N LEU A 55 -31.05 16.62 -21.47
CA LEU A 55 -31.70 15.44 -22.03
C LEU A 55 -32.98 15.09 -21.27
N ALA A 56 -32.94 15.10 -19.95
CA ALA A 56 -34.06 14.80 -19.06
C ALA A 56 -35.22 15.83 -19.21
N SER A 57 -34.90 17.12 -19.46
CA SER A 57 -35.91 18.15 -19.65
C SER A 57 -36.66 18.04 -20.98
N LYS A 58 -36.10 17.37 -21.98
CA LYS A 58 -36.67 17.27 -23.32
C LYS A 58 -37.34 15.93 -23.62
N TRP A 59 -37.01 14.86 -22.93
CA TRP A 59 -37.44 13.50 -23.28
C TRP A 59 -37.97 12.74 -22.07
N TYR A 60 -39.26 12.75 -21.85
CA TYR A 60 -39.92 12.02 -20.75
C TYR A 60 -39.64 10.50 -20.75
N PHE A 61 -39.54 9.91 -21.96
CA PHE A 61 -39.18 8.49 -22.13
C PHE A 61 -37.76 8.14 -21.66
N VAL A 62 -36.82 9.09 -21.74
CA VAL A 62 -35.44 8.86 -21.27
C VAL A 62 -35.39 8.67 -19.75
N ASN A 63 -36.16 9.48 -19.01
CA ASN A 63 -36.26 9.31 -17.55
C ASN A 63 -36.85 7.96 -17.17
N GLY A 64 -37.92 7.51 -17.84
CA GLY A 64 -38.50 6.19 -17.60
C GLY A 64 -37.53 5.06 -17.91
N PHE A 65 -36.84 5.13 -19.05
CA PHE A 65 -35.84 4.12 -19.44
C PHE A 65 -34.69 4.03 -18.43
N VAL A 66 -34.11 5.19 -18.02
CA VAL A 66 -32.97 5.19 -17.09
C VAL A 66 -33.39 4.78 -15.68
N THR A 67 -34.62 5.05 -15.26
CA THR A 67 -35.14 4.54 -13.98
C THR A 67 -35.26 3.01 -14.02
N VAL A 68 -35.78 2.43 -15.10
CA VAL A 68 -35.81 0.96 -15.28
C VAL A 68 -34.39 0.39 -15.31
N LEU A 69 -33.48 1.02 -16.05
CA LEU A 69 -32.08 0.62 -16.08
C LEU A 69 -31.45 0.62 -14.68
N GLY A 70 -31.67 1.70 -13.90
CA GLY A 70 -31.17 1.77 -12.51
C GLY A 70 -31.71 0.67 -11.61
N VAL A 71 -32.97 0.28 -11.76
CA VAL A 71 -33.53 -0.86 -11.03
C VAL A 71 -32.83 -2.17 -11.43
N LEU A 72 -32.63 -2.38 -12.74
CA LEU A 72 -31.92 -3.57 -13.24
C LEU A 72 -30.46 -3.62 -12.74
N GLU A 73 -29.78 -2.46 -12.73
CA GLU A 73 -28.43 -2.34 -12.18
C GLU A 73 -28.38 -2.66 -10.68
N VAL A 74 -29.33 -2.16 -9.89
CA VAL A 74 -29.42 -2.51 -8.47
C VAL A 74 -29.60 -4.01 -8.26
N VAL A 75 -30.46 -4.65 -9.08
CA VAL A 75 -30.62 -6.11 -9.06
C VAL A 75 -29.33 -6.82 -9.44
N TYR A 76 -28.61 -6.33 -10.45
CA TYR A 76 -27.32 -6.88 -10.86
C TYR A 76 -26.28 -6.73 -9.73
N VAL A 77 -26.09 -5.52 -9.21
CA VAL A 77 -25.16 -5.23 -8.10
C VAL A 77 -25.45 -6.10 -6.87
N ALA A 78 -26.73 -6.29 -6.53
CA ALA A 78 -27.12 -7.10 -5.39
C ALA A 78 -26.70 -8.58 -5.54
N ASN A 79 -26.69 -9.10 -6.77
CA ASN A 79 -26.35 -10.49 -7.10
C ASN A 79 -24.88 -10.73 -7.47
N GLU A 80 -24.08 -9.68 -7.67
CA GLU A 80 -22.67 -9.78 -7.96
C GLU A 80 -21.89 -10.41 -6.80
N ARG A 81 -20.73 -11.04 -7.09
CA ARG A 81 -19.83 -11.60 -6.07
C ARG A 81 -18.82 -10.54 -5.64
N SER A 82 -19.27 -9.58 -4.83
CA SER A 82 -18.41 -8.53 -4.27
C SER A 82 -18.76 -8.27 -2.80
N ASN A 83 -17.88 -7.56 -2.08
CA ASN A 83 -18.12 -7.23 -0.68
C ASN A 83 -19.42 -6.40 -0.52
N PRO A 84 -20.31 -6.76 0.43
CA PRO A 84 -21.61 -6.09 0.64
C PRO A 84 -21.52 -4.57 0.83
N ALA A 85 -20.42 -4.06 1.36
CA ALA A 85 -20.25 -2.61 1.55
C ALA A 85 -20.16 -1.85 0.20
N PHE A 86 -19.48 -2.42 -0.80
CA PHE A 86 -19.45 -1.87 -2.17
C PHE A 86 -20.84 -1.90 -2.81
N LYS A 87 -21.57 -3.02 -2.66
CA LYS A 87 -22.95 -3.16 -3.17
C LYS A 87 -23.87 -2.10 -2.59
N LEU A 88 -23.82 -1.90 -1.27
CA LEU A 88 -24.61 -0.89 -0.59
C LEU A 88 -24.26 0.52 -1.08
N ALA A 89 -22.98 0.85 -1.15
CA ALA A 89 -22.53 2.17 -1.60
C ALA A 89 -22.99 2.46 -3.03
N TRP A 90 -22.81 1.53 -3.98
CA TRP A 90 -23.29 1.67 -5.35
C TRP A 90 -24.82 1.75 -5.44
N THR A 91 -25.53 0.91 -4.69
CA THR A 91 -27.01 0.97 -4.63
C THR A 91 -27.50 2.35 -4.20
N ILE A 92 -26.87 2.94 -3.16
CA ILE A 92 -27.23 4.30 -2.71
C ILE A 92 -26.94 5.33 -3.80
N VAL A 93 -25.80 5.28 -4.48
CA VAL A 93 -25.44 6.21 -5.55
C VAL A 93 -26.43 6.11 -6.73
N ILE A 94 -26.76 4.90 -7.16
CA ILE A 94 -27.70 4.64 -8.26
C ILE A 94 -29.10 5.15 -7.91
N LEU A 95 -29.60 4.88 -6.69
CA LEU A 95 -30.95 5.28 -6.29
C LEU A 95 -31.07 6.76 -5.94
N ALA A 96 -30.03 7.38 -5.34
CA ALA A 96 -30.03 8.79 -5.01
C ALA A 96 -29.89 9.71 -6.24
N LEU A 97 -29.20 9.24 -7.27
CA LEU A 97 -28.93 9.97 -8.51
C LEU A 97 -29.24 9.07 -9.73
N PRO A 98 -30.51 8.71 -10.00
CA PRO A 98 -30.86 7.57 -10.85
C PRO A 98 -30.18 7.56 -12.22
N ILE A 99 -30.05 8.70 -12.89
CA ILE A 99 -29.42 8.75 -14.21
C ILE A 99 -27.91 8.90 -14.10
N PHE A 100 -27.44 9.81 -13.24
CA PHE A 100 -26.01 10.02 -13.06
C PHE A 100 -25.34 8.78 -12.41
N GLY A 101 -25.98 8.23 -11.39
CA GLY A 101 -25.47 7.05 -10.68
C GLY A 101 -25.42 5.81 -11.57
N SER A 102 -26.47 5.56 -12.36
CA SER A 102 -26.50 4.46 -13.33
C SER A 102 -25.41 4.62 -14.41
N LEU A 103 -25.33 5.79 -15.03
CA LEU A 103 -24.28 6.03 -16.03
C LEU A 103 -22.88 5.95 -15.44
N LEU A 104 -22.70 6.45 -14.22
CA LEU A 104 -21.41 6.37 -13.51
C LEU A 104 -21.07 4.91 -13.21
N TYR A 105 -22.03 4.12 -12.72
CA TYR A 105 -21.82 2.70 -12.44
C TYR A 105 -21.43 1.94 -13.71
N LEU A 106 -22.20 2.06 -14.80
CA LEU A 106 -21.87 1.45 -16.09
C LEU A 106 -20.50 1.88 -16.61
N PHE A 107 -20.19 3.16 -16.47
CA PHE A 107 -18.88 3.68 -16.87
C PHE A 107 -17.75 3.07 -16.05
N VAL A 108 -17.95 2.91 -14.73
CA VAL A 108 -17.00 2.28 -13.83
C VAL A 108 -16.82 0.79 -14.16
N GLU A 109 -17.90 0.08 -14.45
CA GLU A 109 -17.91 -1.37 -14.70
C GLU A 109 -17.35 -1.75 -16.08
N THR A 110 -17.62 -0.92 -17.11
CA THR A 110 -17.32 -1.29 -18.52
C THR A 110 -15.91 -0.97 -19.00
N GLN A 111 -15.01 -0.46 -18.15
CA GLN A 111 -13.74 0.12 -18.60
C GLN A 111 -12.76 -0.89 -19.25
N PRO A 112 -12.52 -0.79 -20.57
CA PRO A 112 -11.67 -1.73 -21.30
C PRO A 112 -10.18 -1.61 -20.92
N ALA A 113 -9.73 -0.44 -20.46
CA ALA A 113 -8.33 -0.23 -20.09
C ALA A 113 -7.92 -0.99 -18.81
N THR A 114 -8.86 -1.11 -17.85
CA THR A 114 -8.66 -1.89 -16.63
C THR A 114 -8.64 -3.39 -16.95
N LYS A 115 -9.53 -3.85 -17.83
CA LYS A 115 -9.56 -5.25 -18.31
C LYS A 115 -8.24 -5.66 -18.94
N TRP A 116 -7.66 -4.81 -19.78
CA TRP A 116 -6.38 -5.12 -20.43
C TRP A 116 -5.22 -5.28 -19.41
N ILE A 117 -5.14 -4.40 -18.38
CA ILE A 117 -4.12 -4.55 -17.33
C ILE A 117 -4.36 -5.82 -16.54
N ASN A 118 -5.62 -6.10 -16.19
CA ASN A 118 -5.99 -7.30 -15.48
C ASN A 118 -5.59 -8.55 -16.27
N GLU A 119 -5.98 -8.66 -17.53
CA GLU A 119 -5.59 -9.77 -18.41
C GLU A 119 -4.07 -9.93 -18.52
N ARG A 120 -3.34 -8.80 -18.61
CA ARG A 120 -1.89 -8.82 -18.66
C ARG A 120 -1.28 -9.32 -17.35
N LEU A 121 -1.72 -8.79 -16.20
CA LEU A 121 -1.25 -9.24 -14.89
C LEU A 121 -1.61 -10.70 -14.62
N GLN A 122 -2.84 -11.12 -14.92
CA GLN A 122 -3.24 -12.52 -14.80
C GLN A 122 -2.39 -13.45 -15.67
N SER A 123 -2.07 -13.02 -16.90
CA SER A 123 -1.17 -13.79 -17.76
C SER A 123 0.25 -13.86 -17.20
N MET A 124 0.75 -12.76 -16.60
CA MET A 124 2.06 -12.76 -15.94
C MET A 124 2.07 -13.63 -14.70
N HIS A 125 1.04 -13.53 -13.86
CA HIS A 125 0.90 -14.37 -12.68
C HIS A 125 0.79 -15.87 -13.05
N ALA A 126 -0.04 -16.22 -14.05
CA ALA A 126 -0.11 -17.60 -14.55
C ALA A 126 1.25 -18.09 -15.08
N TYR A 127 2.01 -17.22 -15.73
CA TYR A 127 3.35 -17.54 -16.21
C TYR A 127 4.37 -17.68 -15.06
N SER A 128 4.33 -16.80 -14.06
CA SER A 128 5.24 -16.84 -12.91
C SER A 128 4.99 -18.02 -11.99
N LYS A 129 3.76 -18.61 -12.04
CA LYS A 129 3.33 -19.72 -11.17
C LYS A 129 4.33 -20.89 -11.14
N LYS A 130 5.02 -21.19 -12.24
CA LYS A 130 6.06 -22.23 -12.30
C LYS A 130 7.29 -21.92 -11.42
N TYR A 131 7.50 -20.64 -11.07
CA TYR A 131 8.62 -20.19 -10.24
C TYR A 131 8.26 -20.08 -8.75
N TRP A 132 6.97 -20.09 -8.42
CA TRP A 132 6.46 -20.14 -7.05
C TRP A 132 6.55 -21.60 -6.55
N LYS A 133 7.73 -22.01 -6.12
CA LYS A 133 7.98 -23.38 -5.65
C LYS A 133 7.88 -23.41 -4.14
N GLN A 134 6.87 -24.12 -3.62
CA GLN A 134 6.80 -24.46 -2.22
C GLN A 134 7.70 -25.67 -1.95
N ASP A 135 8.66 -25.50 -1.05
CA ASP A 135 9.43 -26.62 -0.52
C ASP A 135 8.52 -27.49 0.37
N LYS A 136 8.43 -28.77 0.05
CA LYS A 136 7.57 -29.71 0.77
C LYS A 136 8.09 -30.01 2.16
N GLU A 137 9.42 -30.09 2.35
CA GLU A 137 10.03 -30.37 3.65
C GLU A 137 9.76 -29.22 4.62
N VAL A 138 9.88 -27.96 4.14
CA VAL A 138 9.55 -26.77 4.92
C VAL A 138 8.08 -26.75 5.32
N LEU A 139 7.16 -27.10 4.41
CA LEU A 139 5.73 -27.15 4.72
C LEU A 139 5.41 -28.28 5.72
N GLU A 140 5.97 -29.47 5.55
CA GLU A 140 5.80 -30.59 6.48
C GLU A 140 6.36 -30.28 7.88
N GLU A 141 7.47 -29.54 7.95
CA GLU A 141 8.02 -29.08 9.23
C GLU A 141 7.09 -28.05 9.89
N LEU A 142 6.55 -27.11 9.11
CA LEU A 142 5.58 -26.14 9.60
C LEU A 142 4.32 -26.82 10.12
N GLU A 143 3.80 -27.85 9.41
CA GLU A 143 2.67 -28.67 9.85
C GLU A 143 2.89 -29.35 11.20
N LYS A 144 4.09 -29.89 11.40
CA LYS A 144 4.46 -30.51 12.69
C LYS A 144 4.60 -29.47 13.81
N THR A 145 5.00 -28.25 13.46
CA THR A 145 5.23 -27.16 14.43
C THR A 145 3.91 -26.48 14.81
N ASN A 146 3.09 -26.13 13.82
CA ASN A 146 1.78 -25.52 14.01
C ASN A 146 0.90 -25.73 12.78
N ASP A 147 -0.08 -26.62 12.90
CA ASP A 147 -0.99 -26.97 11.83
C ASP A 147 -1.88 -25.78 11.36
N GLN A 148 -2.26 -24.88 12.27
CA GLN A 148 -3.04 -23.67 11.91
C GLN A 148 -2.24 -22.74 11.00
N VAL A 149 -0.97 -22.48 11.33
CA VAL A 149 -0.09 -21.64 10.48
C VAL A 149 0.20 -22.34 9.15
N ALA A 150 0.30 -23.67 9.15
CA ALA A 150 0.45 -24.44 7.91
C ALA A 150 -0.81 -24.34 7.03
N HIS A 151 -2.01 -24.33 7.61
CA HIS A 151 -3.25 -24.09 6.86
C HIS A 151 -3.27 -22.67 6.24
N LEU A 152 -2.89 -21.63 6.98
CA LEU A 152 -2.72 -20.30 6.43
C LEU A 152 -1.70 -20.30 5.28
N SER A 153 -0.55 -20.95 5.46
CA SER A 153 0.48 -21.05 4.42
C SER A 153 -0.05 -21.75 3.15
N ARG A 154 -0.84 -22.81 3.29
CA ARG A 154 -1.48 -23.48 2.13
C ARG A 154 -2.45 -22.56 1.41
N TYR A 155 -3.26 -21.78 2.15
CA TYR A 155 -4.16 -20.79 1.56
C TYR A 155 -3.38 -19.75 0.77
N VAL A 156 -2.38 -19.11 1.40
CA VAL A 156 -1.55 -18.08 0.78
C VAL A 156 -0.80 -18.62 -0.45
N ASN A 157 -0.34 -19.88 -0.39
CA ASN A 157 0.31 -20.52 -1.53
C ASN A 157 -0.66 -20.87 -2.67
N HIS A 158 -1.81 -21.44 -2.34
CA HIS A 158 -2.75 -21.91 -3.37
C HIS A 158 -3.44 -20.76 -4.11
N TYR A 159 -3.86 -19.75 -3.38
CA TYR A 159 -4.62 -18.62 -3.93
C TYR A 159 -3.75 -17.41 -4.26
N GLY A 160 -2.78 -17.05 -3.40
CA GLY A 160 -1.84 -15.95 -3.65
C GLY A 160 -0.59 -16.33 -4.44
N GLY A 161 -0.25 -17.64 -4.50
CA GLY A 161 0.99 -18.11 -5.15
C GLY A 161 2.25 -18.01 -4.28
N PHE A 162 2.18 -17.47 -3.06
CA PHE A 162 3.34 -17.19 -2.23
C PHE A 162 3.74 -18.38 -1.35
N SER A 163 5.03 -18.64 -1.24
CA SER A 163 5.58 -19.77 -0.50
C SER A 163 6.10 -19.36 0.89
N VAL A 164 6.10 -20.32 1.82
CA VAL A 164 6.79 -20.19 3.10
C VAL A 164 8.21 -20.73 2.99
N TYR A 165 9.15 -20.05 3.66
CA TYR A 165 10.59 -20.34 3.63
C TYR A 165 11.14 -20.47 5.03
N LYS A 166 12.24 -21.23 5.17
CA LYS A 166 12.97 -21.38 6.41
C LYS A 166 14.39 -20.81 6.35
N ASN A 167 15.07 -20.97 5.22
CA ASN A 167 16.45 -20.49 5.01
C ASN A 167 16.46 -18.98 4.67
N THR A 168 15.95 -18.17 5.59
CA THR A 168 15.84 -16.72 5.39
C THR A 168 15.96 -16.03 6.74
N SER A 169 16.93 -15.14 6.87
CA SER A 169 17.01 -14.24 8.01
C SER A 169 16.12 -13.03 7.79
N ALA A 170 15.60 -12.47 8.88
CA ALA A 170 14.83 -11.24 8.89
C ALA A 170 15.50 -10.22 9.80
N ARG A 171 15.33 -8.93 9.50
CA ARG A 171 15.76 -7.83 10.36
C ARG A 171 14.70 -6.73 10.33
N TYR A 172 14.11 -6.48 11.47
CA TYR A 172 13.10 -5.43 11.67
C TYR A 172 13.75 -4.06 11.90
N PHE A 173 13.14 -3.01 11.39
CA PHE A 173 13.53 -1.61 11.60
C PHE A 173 12.38 -0.83 12.23
N PRO A 174 12.55 -0.35 13.47
CA PRO A 174 11.52 0.40 14.19
C PRO A 174 11.35 1.83 13.69
N SER A 175 12.17 2.29 12.74
CA SER A 175 12.07 3.63 12.16
C SER A 175 12.54 3.69 10.71
N GLY A 176 12.06 4.73 10.00
CA GLY A 176 12.52 5.02 8.64
C GLY A 176 14.00 5.36 8.57
N GLU A 177 14.54 6.01 9.60
CA GLU A 177 15.96 6.38 9.70
C GLU A 177 16.87 5.16 9.76
N GLU A 178 16.49 4.15 10.56
CA GLU A 178 17.27 2.90 10.63
C GLU A 178 17.22 2.13 9.32
N LYS A 179 16.02 2.00 8.74
CA LYS A 179 15.85 1.38 7.41
C LYS A 179 16.67 2.10 6.36
N PHE A 180 16.66 3.43 6.35
CA PHE A 180 17.39 4.23 5.36
C PHE A 180 18.90 4.02 5.46
N LYS A 181 19.46 4.04 6.66
CA LYS A 181 20.89 3.75 6.87
C LYS A 181 21.29 2.39 6.32
N GLU A 182 20.52 1.36 6.62
CA GLU A 182 20.82 0.00 6.15
C GLU A 182 20.61 -0.11 4.63
N LEU A 183 19.56 0.51 4.09
CA LEU A 183 19.32 0.53 2.65
C LEU A 183 20.53 1.07 1.86
N LEU A 184 21.12 2.20 2.30
CA LEU A 184 22.31 2.77 1.66
C LEU A 184 23.52 1.81 1.73
N ILE A 185 23.66 1.07 2.83
CA ILE A 185 24.74 0.07 2.98
C ILE A 185 24.52 -1.07 1.98
N GLN A 186 23.32 -1.62 1.90
CA GLN A 186 23.02 -2.76 1.04
C GLN A 186 23.07 -2.39 -0.46
N LEU A 187 22.57 -1.20 -0.84
CA LEU A 187 22.69 -0.71 -2.23
C LEU A 187 24.14 -0.64 -2.70
N LYS A 188 25.07 -0.19 -1.84
CA LYS A 188 26.51 -0.15 -2.15
C LYS A 188 27.13 -1.53 -2.37
N LYS A 189 26.57 -2.58 -1.78
CA LYS A 189 27.05 -3.96 -1.94
C LYS A 189 26.58 -4.64 -3.23
N ALA A 190 25.62 -4.06 -3.95
CA ALA A 190 25.05 -4.62 -5.16
C ALA A 190 26.12 -4.90 -6.23
N LYS A 191 26.03 -6.08 -6.87
CA LYS A 191 26.99 -6.53 -7.90
C LYS A 191 26.34 -6.90 -9.24
N LYS A 192 25.04 -7.28 -9.24
CA LYS A 192 24.34 -7.78 -10.42
C LYS A 192 23.19 -6.89 -10.82
N PHE A 193 22.22 -6.70 -9.90
CA PHE A 193 21.05 -5.88 -10.17
C PHE A 193 20.43 -5.28 -8.90
N ILE A 194 19.73 -4.16 -9.08
CA ILE A 194 18.90 -3.48 -8.09
C ILE A 194 17.51 -3.26 -8.69
N PHE A 195 16.48 -3.77 -8.05
CA PHE A 195 15.08 -3.49 -8.37
C PHE A 195 14.46 -2.67 -7.26
N MET A 196 13.78 -1.60 -7.62
CA MET A 196 13.09 -0.73 -6.67
C MET A 196 11.70 -0.39 -7.17
N GLU A 197 10.71 -0.52 -6.28
CA GLU A 197 9.30 -0.25 -6.54
C GLU A 197 8.76 0.58 -5.37
N TYR A 198 8.20 1.78 -5.67
CA TYR A 198 7.76 2.71 -4.64
C TYR A 198 6.48 3.45 -5.01
N PHE A 199 5.63 3.67 -4.01
CA PHE A 199 4.38 4.40 -4.16
C PHE A 199 4.59 5.93 -4.19
N ILE A 200 5.43 6.46 -3.29
CA ILE A 200 5.79 7.88 -3.22
C ILE A 200 7.29 8.03 -3.36
N VAL A 201 7.68 8.91 -4.27
CA VAL A 201 9.06 9.38 -4.45
C VAL A 201 9.02 10.89 -4.52
N ALA A 202 9.81 11.57 -3.72
CA ALA A 202 9.94 13.02 -3.73
C ALA A 202 11.41 13.42 -3.75
N GLU A 203 11.74 14.46 -4.51
CA GLU A 203 13.05 15.09 -4.47
C GLU A 203 13.37 15.54 -3.04
N GLY A 204 14.57 15.26 -2.56
CA GLY A 204 15.05 15.58 -1.22
C GLY A 204 16.23 14.72 -0.81
N TYR A 205 16.71 14.91 0.41
CA TYR A 205 17.91 14.26 0.92
C TYR A 205 17.87 12.72 0.82
N MET A 206 16.73 12.12 1.18
CA MET A 206 16.58 10.66 1.16
C MET A 206 16.72 10.12 -0.26
N TRP A 207 15.95 10.67 -1.22
CA TRP A 207 15.98 10.20 -2.59
C TRP A 207 17.30 10.50 -3.29
N GLU A 208 17.82 11.72 -3.14
CA GLU A 208 19.12 12.11 -3.76
C GLU A 208 20.26 11.20 -3.28
N SER A 209 20.29 10.86 -1.98
CA SER A 209 21.30 9.93 -1.43
C SER A 209 21.21 8.54 -2.04
N VAL A 210 20.00 8.04 -2.29
CA VAL A 210 19.77 6.76 -2.99
C VAL A 210 20.20 6.88 -4.45
N LEU A 211 19.73 7.92 -5.14
CA LEU A 211 19.98 8.14 -6.57
C LEU A 211 21.48 8.22 -6.91
N GLU A 212 22.27 8.89 -6.07
CA GLU A 212 23.73 8.96 -6.28
C GLU A 212 24.37 7.56 -6.22
N ILE A 213 23.95 6.71 -5.28
CA ILE A 213 24.45 5.32 -5.23
C ILE A 213 24.00 4.55 -6.47
N LEU A 214 22.75 4.71 -6.91
CA LEU A 214 22.25 4.03 -8.11
C LEU A 214 23.05 4.42 -9.36
N LYS A 215 23.38 5.72 -9.52
CA LYS A 215 24.23 6.22 -10.60
C LYS A 215 25.65 5.63 -10.56
N GLU A 216 26.24 5.50 -9.35
CA GLU A 216 27.54 4.84 -9.19
C GLU A 216 27.46 3.37 -9.58
N LYS A 217 26.41 2.65 -9.13
CA LYS A 217 26.22 1.23 -9.44
C LYS A 217 25.99 0.96 -10.93
N VAL A 218 25.27 1.82 -11.62
CA VAL A 218 25.13 1.74 -13.09
C VAL A 218 26.50 1.86 -13.78
N LYS A 219 27.37 2.78 -13.33
CA LYS A 219 28.75 2.90 -13.86
C LYS A 219 29.59 1.66 -13.59
N GLU A 220 29.34 0.94 -12.51
CA GLU A 220 29.97 -0.33 -12.17
C GLU A 220 29.40 -1.52 -12.99
N GLY A 221 28.38 -1.30 -13.82
CA GLY A 221 27.74 -2.33 -14.64
C GLY A 221 26.58 -3.06 -13.95
N VAL A 222 26.11 -2.57 -12.80
CA VAL A 222 24.94 -3.12 -12.11
C VAL A 222 23.67 -2.66 -12.85
N GLU A 223 22.78 -3.60 -13.14
CA GLU A 223 21.48 -3.30 -13.76
C GLU A 223 20.54 -2.69 -12.72
N VAL A 224 20.00 -1.50 -13.00
CA VAL A 224 19.06 -0.82 -12.09
C VAL A 224 17.71 -0.64 -12.77
N ARG A 225 16.64 -1.12 -12.13
CA ARG A 225 15.25 -0.92 -12.53
C ARG A 225 14.47 -0.22 -11.44
N PHE A 226 13.77 0.83 -11.82
CA PHE A 226 13.00 1.66 -10.92
C PHE A 226 11.55 1.79 -11.39
N LEU A 227 10.61 1.40 -10.54
CA LEU A 227 9.17 1.50 -10.78
C LEU A 227 8.55 2.40 -9.72
N TYR A 228 7.68 3.33 -10.13
CA TYR A 228 6.95 4.15 -9.18
C TYR A 228 5.51 4.45 -9.63
N ASP A 229 4.61 4.72 -8.66
CA ASP A 229 3.23 5.06 -8.97
C ASP A 229 3.12 6.46 -9.59
N GLY A 230 2.60 6.52 -10.81
CA GLY A 230 2.56 7.75 -11.60
C GLY A 230 1.56 8.80 -11.11
N MET A 231 0.52 8.40 -10.34
CA MET A 231 -0.46 9.33 -9.77
C MET A 231 0.08 9.95 -8.48
N CYS A 232 0.64 9.14 -7.60
CA CYS A 232 1.08 9.61 -6.29
C CYS A 232 2.34 10.47 -6.37
N CYS A 233 3.14 10.32 -7.42
CA CYS A 233 4.30 11.16 -7.70
C CYS A 233 4.00 12.35 -8.64
N LEU A 234 2.75 12.54 -9.08
CA LEU A 234 2.35 13.55 -10.08
C LEU A 234 2.80 14.98 -9.76
N SER A 235 2.71 15.37 -8.48
CA SER A 235 3.10 16.71 -8.00
C SER A 235 4.49 16.74 -7.34
N LEU A 236 5.13 15.59 -7.20
CA LEU A 236 6.39 15.44 -6.45
C LEU A 236 7.61 15.30 -7.38
N LEU A 237 7.39 14.81 -8.61
CA LEU A 237 8.43 14.59 -9.60
C LEU A 237 8.11 15.32 -10.92
N PRO A 238 9.12 15.73 -11.71
CA PRO A 238 8.93 16.26 -13.05
C PRO A 238 8.25 15.28 -14.00
N TYR A 239 7.57 15.78 -15.03
CA TYR A 239 6.87 14.92 -16.01
C TYR A 239 7.80 13.96 -16.76
N HIS A 240 8.98 14.43 -17.12
CA HIS A 240 9.98 13.66 -17.86
C HIS A 240 10.99 12.95 -16.95
N TYR A 241 10.62 12.71 -15.70
CA TYR A 241 11.50 12.09 -14.72
C TYR A 241 11.99 10.68 -15.11
N PRO A 242 11.18 9.81 -15.74
CA PRO A 242 11.70 8.54 -16.26
C PRO A 242 12.82 8.72 -17.27
N GLN A 243 12.67 9.66 -18.21
CA GLN A 243 13.72 9.96 -19.20
C GLN A 243 14.99 10.53 -18.56
N GLU A 244 14.83 11.28 -17.48
CA GLU A 244 15.98 11.77 -16.70
C GLU A 244 16.74 10.59 -16.06
N LEU A 245 16.05 9.65 -15.40
CA LEU A 245 16.67 8.45 -14.84
C LEU A 245 17.30 7.57 -15.91
N GLU A 246 16.64 7.42 -17.07
CA GLU A 246 17.18 6.69 -18.22
C GLU A 246 18.48 7.32 -18.75
N SER A 247 18.62 8.66 -18.68
CA SER A 247 19.86 9.35 -19.06
C SER A 247 21.05 8.98 -18.17
N TYR A 248 20.79 8.50 -16.95
CA TYR A 248 21.80 7.96 -16.04
C TYR A 248 22.05 6.46 -16.22
N GLY A 249 21.30 5.80 -17.14
CA GLY A 249 21.34 4.36 -17.36
C GLY A 249 20.44 3.54 -16.44
N ILE A 250 19.57 4.19 -15.67
CA ILE A 250 18.58 3.55 -14.82
C ILE A 250 17.31 3.31 -15.64
N GLN A 251 16.90 2.05 -15.82
CA GLN A 251 15.62 1.74 -16.46
C GLN A 251 14.47 2.18 -15.54
N CYS A 252 13.56 3.01 -16.05
CA CYS A 252 12.50 3.59 -15.22
C CYS A 252 11.13 3.47 -15.89
N HIS A 253 10.14 2.98 -15.12
CA HIS A 253 8.75 2.93 -15.55
C HIS A 253 7.83 3.62 -14.55
N MET A 254 6.74 4.22 -15.03
CA MET A 254 5.63 4.72 -14.21
C MET A 254 4.48 3.72 -14.25
N PHE A 255 4.07 3.21 -13.09
CA PHE A 255 2.84 2.44 -13.00
C PHE A 255 1.62 3.37 -13.11
N ALA A 256 0.68 3.00 -13.97
CA ALA A 256 -0.60 3.67 -14.16
C ALA A 256 -0.52 5.22 -14.13
N PRO A 257 0.23 5.85 -15.07
CA PRO A 257 0.31 7.30 -15.14
C PRO A 257 -1.08 7.91 -15.27
N ILE A 258 -1.27 9.09 -14.69
CA ILE A 258 -2.57 9.76 -14.72
C ILE A 258 -2.88 10.19 -16.16
N VAL A 259 -4.05 9.77 -16.63
CA VAL A 259 -4.65 10.28 -17.85
C VAL A 259 -5.77 11.23 -17.43
N PRO A 260 -5.88 12.46 -17.97
CA PRO A 260 -6.94 13.39 -17.64
C PRO A 260 -8.28 12.96 -18.28
N ALA A 261 -8.78 11.80 -17.85
CA ALA A 261 -10.08 11.25 -18.21
C ALA A 261 -10.64 10.53 -16.98
N LEU A 262 -11.95 10.58 -16.80
CA LEU A 262 -12.61 9.77 -15.78
C LEU A 262 -12.26 8.28 -16.06
N SER A 263 -11.64 7.61 -15.12
CA SER A 263 -11.20 6.23 -15.27
C SER A 263 -11.07 5.55 -13.90
N THR A 264 -11.66 4.37 -13.76
CA THR A 264 -11.49 3.52 -12.56
C THR A 264 -10.11 2.92 -12.43
N ARG A 265 -9.38 2.79 -13.54
CA ARG A 265 -7.96 2.42 -13.53
C ARG A 265 -7.14 3.26 -12.54
N GLN A 266 -7.61 4.48 -12.24
CA GLN A 266 -6.95 5.38 -11.29
C GLN A 266 -7.16 4.96 -9.83
N ASN A 267 -8.08 4.04 -9.52
CA ASN A 267 -8.31 3.52 -8.17
C ASN A 267 -7.30 2.43 -7.79
N ASN A 268 -6.90 1.59 -8.74
CA ASN A 268 -5.91 0.54 -8.47
C ASN A 268 -4.51 1.14 -8.50
N ARG A 269 -3.89 1.26 -7.33
CA ARG A 269 -2.57 1.86 -7.16
C ARG A 269 -1.55 0.82 -6.70
N ASP A 270 -0.31 1.02 -7.12
CA ASP A 270 0.80 0.23 -6.63
C ASP A 270 1.32 0.83 -5.31
N HIS A 271 0.78 0.31 -4.18
CA HIS A 271 1.14 0.80 -2.86
C HIS A 271 2.33 0.04 -2.25
N ARG A 272 2.94 -0.87 -2.97
CA ARG A 272 4.11 -1.63 -2.51
C ARG A 272 5.35 -0.74 -2.38
N LYS A 273 6.25 -1.12 -1.50
CA LYS A 273 7.58 -0.55 -1.35
C LYS A 273 8.53 -1.73 -1.28
N ILE A 274 9.15 -2.04 -2.41
CA ILE A 274 10.02 -3.21 -2.56
C ILE A 274 11.39 -2.73 -3.02
N VAL A 275 12.43 -3.24 -2.39
CA VAL A 275 13.80 -3.19 -2.92
C VAL A 275 14.31 -4.61 -2.97
N VAL A 276 14.87 -5.02 -4.10
CA VAL A 276 15.57 -6.28 -4.26
C VAL A 276 16.99 -6.01 -4.75
N ILE A 277 17.97 -6.60 -4.09
CA ILE A 277 19.38 -6.44 -4.41
C ILE A 277 19.96 -7.82 -4.69
N ASP A 278 20.43 -8.03 -5.91
CA ASP A 278 21.07 -9.26 -6.38
C ASP A 278 20.28 -10.56 -6.18
N GLY A 279 18.96 -10.47 -5.89
CA GLY A 279 18.12 -11.62 -5.49
C GLY A 279 18.47 -12.22 -4.12
N LYS A 280 19.27 -11.53 -3.31
CA LYS A 280 19.78 -11.98 -2.01
C LYS A 280 19.18 -11.24 -0.83
N VAL A 281 18.96 -9.92 -1.00
CA VAL A 281 18.41 -9.03 0.03
C VAL A 281 17.17 -8.38 -0.51
N ALA A 282 16.10 -8.31 0.30
CA ALA A 282 14.93 -7.51 -0.01
C ALA A 282 14.48 -6.68 1.19
N PHE A 283 13.86 -5.52 0.89
CA PHE A 283 13.24 -4.64 1.88
C PHE A 283 11.78 -4.43 1.51
N THR A 284 10.92 -4.37 2.55
CA THR A 284 9.56 -3.85 2.45
C THR A 284 9.16 -3.13 3.73
N GLY A 285 7.96 -2.53 3.77
CA GLY A 285 7.40 -1.81 4.91
C GLY A 285 6.69 -0.52 4.52
N GLY A 286 6.38 0.33 5.50
CA GLY A 286 5.64 1.57 5.28
C GLY A 286 6.44 2.71 4.64
N VAL A 287 7.77 2.66 4.71
CA VAL A 287 8.69 3.76 4.39
C VAL A 287 8.82 3.99 2.88
N ASN A 288 8.32 5.13 2.38
CA ASN A 288 8.53 5.61 1.01
C ASN A 288 9.88 6.35 0.84
N LEU A 289 10.14 6.90 -0.35
CA LEU A 289 11.35 7.66 -0.66
C LEU A 289 11.07 9.17 -0.61
N ALA A 290 10.88 9.69 0.60
CA ALA A 290 10.71 11.12 0.85
C ALA A 290 11.19 11.48 2.27
N ASP A 291 11.60 12.72 2.47
CA ASP A 291 12.30 13.20 3.67
C ASP A 291 11.45 13.12 4.96
N GLU A 292 10.12 13.19 4.84
CA GLU A 292 9.23 13.03 6.00
C GLU A 292 9.31 11.62 6.62
N TYR A 293 9.56 10.58 5.82
CA TYR A 293 9.64 9.19 6.31
C TYR A 293 10.90 8.90 7.15
N ILE A 294 11.88 9.79 7.08
CA ILE A 294 13.12 9.72 7.88
C ILE A 294 13.27 10.93 8.82
N ASN A 295 12.19 11.65 9.09
CA ASN A 295 12.12 12.81 9.96
C ASN A 295 13.13 13.94 9.63
N GLN A 296 13.62 14.02 8.38
CA GLN A 296 14.42 15.15 7.89
C GLN A 296 13.54 16.36 7.54
N LYS A 297 12.24 16.12 7.36
CA LYS A 297 11.23 17.16 7.14
C LYS A 297 10.03 16.87 8.02
N GLU A 298 9.72 17.79 8.93
CA GLU A 298 8.51 17.68 9.74
C GLU A 298 7.27 18.01 8.90
N ARG A 299 6.25 17.13 8.93
CA ARG A 299 5.00 17.30 8.20
C ARG A 299 3.76 17.16 9.10
N PHE A 300 3.72 16.14 9.95
CA PHE A 300 2.63 15.85 10.88
C PHE A 300 3.18 15.45 12.25
N GLY A 301 4.11 16.25 12.80
CA GLY A 301 4.91 15.88 13.94
C GLY A 301 5.91 14.78 13.61
N HIS A 302 6.29 13.99 14.60
CA HIS A 302 7.18 12.85 14.41
C HIS A 302 6.52 11.78 13.55
N TRP A 303 7.19 11.37 12.47
CA TRP A 303 6.75 10.31 11.57
C TRP A 303 7.25 8.96 12.04
N LYS A 304 6.35 8.13 12.59
CA LYS A 304 6.64 6.78 13.04
C LYS A 304 6.31 5.79 11.93
N ASP A 305 7.32 5.16 11.37
CA ASP A 305 7.17 4.12 10.35
C ASP A 305 8.06 2.92 10.64
N THR A 306 7.85 1.83 9.94
CA THR A 306 8.58 0.57 10.13
C THR A 306 8.92 -0.07 8.81
N ALA A 307 9.94 -0.93 8.83
CA ALA A 307 10.30 -1.75 7.68
C ALA A 307 10.92 -3.08 8.13
N ILE A 308 11.04 -3.99 7.18
CA ILE A 308 11.72 -5.27 7.37
C ILE A 308 12.67 -5.51 6.19
N MET A 309 13.84 -6.04 6.48
CA MET A 309 14.77 -6.60 5.51
C MET A 309 14.75 -8.10 5.66
N ILE A 310 14.75 -8.82 4.56
CA ILE A 310 14.97 -10.27 4.53
C ILE A 310 16.17 -10.59 3.67
N GLU A 311 16.91 -11.64 4.06
CA GLU A 311 18.08 -12.14 3.33
C GLU A 311 18.00 -13.66 3.24
N GLY A 312 18.07 -14.21 2.02
CA GLY A 312 17.97 -15.63 1.75
C GLY A 312 16.91 -16.01 0.74
N GLU A 313 16.39 -17.23 0.80
CA GLU A 313 15.51 -17.82 -0.21
C GLU A 313 14.20 -17.06 -0.42
N ALA A 314 13.62 -16.48 0.63
CA ALA A 314 12.35 -15.76 0.56
C ALA A 314 12.42 -14.47 -0.29
N VAL A 315 13.60 -13.92 -0.57
CA VAL A 315 13.82 -12.78 -1.47
C VAL A 315 13.27 -13.06 -2.88
N ARG A 316 13.22 -14.35 -3.25
CA ARG A 316 12.61 -14.81 -4.51
C ARG A 316 11.18 -14.30 -4.68
N SER A 317 10.37 -14.31 -3.62
CA SER A 317 8.99 -13.82 -3.66
C SER A 317 8.91 -12.35 -4.07
N PHE A 318 9.71 -11.47 -3.48
CA PHE A 318 9.75 -10.06 -3.86
C PHE A 318 10.32 -9.83 -5.27
N THR A 319 11.28 -10.69 -5.68
CA THR A 319 11.80 -10.64 -7.05
C THR A 319 10.70 -10.94 -8.06
N ILE A 320 9.88 -11.96 -7.81
CA ILE A 320 8.75 -12.32 -8.69
C ILE A 320 7.70 -11.20 -8.69
N MET A 321 7.30 -10.68 -7.52
CA MET A 321 6.32 -9.58 -7.43
C MET A 321 6.77 -8.37 -8.26
N PHE A 322 8.04 -7.96 -8.14
CA PHE A 322 8.58 -6.86 -8.92
C PHE A 322 8.54 -7.16 -10.42
N LEU A 323 8.99 -8.35 -10.84
CA LEU A 323 9.03 -8.71 -12.27
C LEU A 323 7.63 -8.81 -12.89
N GLU A 324 6.63 -9.28 -12.15
CA GLU A 324 5.23 -9.28 -12.60
C GLU A 324 4.76 -7.86 -12.89
N MET A 325 4.96 -6.93 -11.95
CA MET A 325 4.54 -5.54 -12.11
C MET A 325 5.35 -4.81 -13.20
N TRP A 326 6.65 -5.06 -13.28
CA TRP A 326 7.51 -4.54 -14.34
C TRP A 326 7.03 -4.97 -15.74
N SER A 327 6.54 -6.22 -15.84
CA SER A 327 6.10 -6.82 -17.11
C SER A 327 4.73 -6.32 -17.60
N VAL A 328 4.03 -5.48 -16.84
CA VAL A 328 2.77 -4.85 -17.29
C VAL A 328 3.01 -3.80 -18.37
N ASP A 329 4.20 -3.19 -18.44
CA ASP A 329 4.49 -2.20 -19.48
C ASP A 329 4.43 -2.82 -20.88
N LYS A 330 3.75 -2.11 -21.80
CA LYS A 330 3.58 -2.51 -23.21
C LYS A 330 4.88 -2.45 -24.03
N ASN A 331 5.82 -1.62 -23.60
CA ASN A 331 7.02 -1.29 -24.37
C ASN A 331 8.22 -2.20 -24.07
N LEU A 332 8.00 -3.27 -23.29
CA LEU A 332 9.07 -4.22 -22.99
C LEU A 332 9.57 -4.92 -24.25
N LYS A 333 10.88 -4.79 -24.48
CA LYS A 333 11.58 -5.44 -25.61
C LYS A 333 11.77 -6.94 -25.42
N ASN A 334 11.80 -7.42 -24.16
CA ASN A 334 12.05 -8.81 -23.82
C ASN A 334 10.73 -9.55 -23.54
N THR A 335 10.69 -10.84 -23.88
CA THR A 335 9.55 -11.67 -23.47
C THR A 335 9.56 -11.81 -21.94
N PRO A 336 8.38 -11.90 -21.29
CA PRO A 336 8.31 -12.16 -19.85
C PRO A 336 9.16 -13.37 -19.42
N MET A 337 9.27 -14.38 -20.28
CA MET A 337 10.02 -15.62 -20.05
C MET A 337 11.51 -15.36 -19.80
N GLU A 338 12.15 -14.60 -20.68
CA GLU A 338 13.58 -14.25 -20.56
C GLU A 338 13.87 -13.43 -19.29
N LEU A 339 12.90 -12.57 -18.88
CA LEU A 339 13.03 -11.78 -17.67
C LEU A 339 13.06 -12.66 -16.42
N PHE A 340 12.08 -13.57 -16.28
CA PHE A 340 12.00 -14.41 -15.08
C PHE A 340 13.19 -15.37 -14.99
N GLU A 341 13.56 -16.04 -16.08
CA GLU A 341 14.69 -16.97 -16.11
C GLU A 341 16.01 -16.29 -15.71
N LYS A 342 16.26 -15.09 -16.21
CA LYS A 342 17.49 -14.33 -15.92
C LYS A 342 17.74 -14.08 -14.43
N TYR A 343 16.68 -13.84 -13.65
CA TYR A 343 16.85 -13.36 -12.26
C TYR A 343 16.50 -14.40 -11.19
N LEU A 344 15.77 -15.47 -11.55
CA LEU A 344 15.30 -16.45 -10.58
C LEU A 344 16.18 -17.69 -10.45
N ASP A 345 17.15 -17.87 -11.36
CA ASP A 345 18.14 -18.93 -11.29
C ASP A 345 19.33 -18.57 -10.38
N ILE A 346 19.27 -17.41 -9.69
CA ILE A 346 20.31 -17.00 -8.74
C ILE A 346 20.13 -17.84 -7.49
N ILE A 347 21.01 -18.83 -7.30
CA ILE A 347 21.09 -19.62 -6.08
C ILE A 347 21.61 -18.70 -4.96
N PRO A 348 20.93 -18.61 -3.82
CA PRO A 348 21.45 -17.88 -2.65
C PRO A 348 22.84 -18.43 -2.30
N ASP A 349 23.77 -17.54 -1.99
CA ASP A 349 25.06 -17.99 -1.45
C ASP A 349 24.81 -18.75 -0.15
N LYS A 350 25.44 -19.91 0.01
CA LYS A 350 25.41 -20.71 1.25
C LYS A 350 25.94 -19.99 2.49
N GLU A 351 26.42 -18.75 2.32
CA GLU A 351 26.96 -17.88 3.37
C GLU A 351 25.90 -17.02 4.08
N SER A 352 24.61 -17.04 3.65
CA SER A 352 23.55 -16.43 4.46
C SER A 352 23.35 -17.29 5.71
N GLU A 353 23.41 -16.66 6.89
CA GLU A 353 23.11 -17.35 8.13
C GLU A 353 21.70 -17.97 8.06
N PRO A 354 21.52 -19.24 8.49
CA PRO A 354 20.21 -19.86 8.52
C PRO A 354 19.30 -18.99 9.39
N GLY A 355 18.16 -18.57 8.86
CA GLY A 355 17.15 -17.83 9.62
C GLY A 355 16.49 -18.74 10.65
N ASP A 356 16.12 -18.16 11.80
CA ASP A 356 15.27 -18.84 12.77
C ASP A 356 13.79 -18.71 12.37
N GLY A 357 13.01 -19.78 12.54
CA GLY A 357 11.57 -19.80 12.27
C GLY A 357 11.22 -19.81 10.79
N PHE A 358 10.03 -19.31 10.48
CA PHE A 358 9.46 -19.31 9.13
C PHE A 358 9.17 -17.89 8.65
N VAL A 359 9.44 -17.65 7.37
CA VAL A 359 9.26 -16.36 6.70
C VAL A 359 8.40 -16.56 5.47
N MET A 360 7.28 -15.83 5.36
CA MET A 360 6.36 -15.90 4.24
C MET A 360 6.09 -14.49 3.70
N PRO A 361 6.88 -14.03 2.72
CA PRO A 361 6.52 -12.82 1.98
C PRO A 361 5.29 -13.10 1.12
N TYR A 362 4.32 -12.18 1.15
CA TYR A 362 3.12 -12.29 0.34
C TYR A 362 2.71 -10.94 -0.23
N GLY A 363 1.96 -10.98 -1.31
CA GLY A 363 1.35 -9.82 -1.93
C GLY A 363 -0.17 -9.91 -1.89
N ASP A 364 -0.81 -8.80 -2.21
CA ASP A 364 -2.24 -8.70 -2.44
C ASP A 364 -2.49 -7.96 -3.76
N SER A 365 -3.52 -8.37 -4.48
CA SER A 365 -3.85 -7.81 -5.79
C SER A 365 -5.34 -7.47 -5.86
N PRO A 366 -5.71 -6.28 -6.30
CA PRO A 366 -7.12 -5.91 -6.45
C PRO A 366 -7.79 -6.60 -7.67
N LEU A 367 -7.08 -7.48 -8.39
CA LEU A 367 -7.49 -7.97 -9.70
C LEU A 367 -7.76 -9.49 -9.77
N ASP A 368 -7.61 -10.21 -8.67
CA ASP A 368 -7.76 -11.69 -8.62
C ASP A 368 -8.97 -12.17 -7.81
N ASN A 369 -9.76 -11.26 -7.23
CA ASN A 369 -10.91 -11.52 -6.36
C ASN A 369 -10.56 -12.22 -5.04
N GLU A 370 -9.30 -12.28 -4.66
CA GLU A 370 -8.84 -12.74 -3.35
C GLU A 370 -8.32 -11.55 -2.53
N THR A 371 -8.57 -11.56 -1.24
CA THR A 371 -8.10 -10.54 -0.31
C THR A 371 -7.10 -11.15 0.65
N VAL A 372 -5.94 -11.56 0.10
CA VAL A 372 -4.93 -12.31 0.86
C VAL A 372 -4.49 -11.56 2.11
N GLY A 373 -4.29 -10.24 2.00
CA GLY A 373 -3.90 -9.40 3.13
C GLY A 373 -4.93 -9.37 4.25
N GLU A 374 -6.22 -9.23 3.91
CA GLU A 374 -7.32 -9.26 4.89
C GLU A 374 -7.43 -10.62 5.56
N GLN A 375 -7.33 -11.72 4.78
CA GLN A 375 -7.41 -13.08 5.32
C GLN A 375 -6.26 -13.39 6.29
N VAL A 376 -5.03 -12.95 5.97
CA VAL A 376 -3.89 -13.11 6.89
C VAL A 376 -4.13 -12.36 8.21
N TYR A 377 -4.64 -11.13 8.16
CA TYR A 377 -4.95 -10.37 9.38
C TYR A 377 -6.09 -11.00 10.18
N MET A 378 -7.13 -11.49 9.51
CA MET A 378 -8.23 -12.20 10.18
C MET A 378 -7.78 -13.52 10.79
N ASP A 379 -6.92 -14.28 10.11
CA ASP A 379 -6.37 -15.53 10.65
C ASP A 379 -5.59 -15.29 11.95
N ILE A 380 -4.75 -14.25 12.00
CA ILE A 380 -4.05 -13.85 13.24
C ILE A 380 -5.06 -13.55 14.35
N LEU A 381 -6.10 -12.76 14.07
CA LEU A 381 -7.12 -12.40 15.03
C LEU A 381 -7.93 -13.62 15.53
N TYR A 382 -8.26 -14.56 14.65
CA TYR A 382 -9.01 -15.78 15.01
C TYR A 382 -8.18 -16.80 15.78
N THR A 383 -6.88 -16.86 15.53
CA THR A 383 -5.97 -17.84 16.12
C THR A 383 -5.20 -17.33 17.34
N ALA A 384 -5.24 -16.01 17.61
CA ALA A 384 -4.61 -15.41 18.78
C ALA A 384 -5.18 -15.95 20.08
N ARG A 385 -4.30 -16.08 21.10
CA ARG A 385 -4.64 -16.61 22.44
C ARG A 385 -4.54 -15.55 23.52
N ASP A 386 -3.42 -14.81 23.54
CA ASP A 386 -3.08 -13.87 24.60
C ASP A 386 -3.26 -12.41 24.13
N TYR A 387 -2.67 -12.04 23.00
CA TYR A 387 -2.75 -10.67 22.50
C TYR A 387 -2.65 -10.55 20.98
N VAL A 388 -3.20 -9.45 20.44
CA VAL A 388 -2.90 -8.92 19.11
C VAL A 388 -2.66 -7.42 19.22
N HIS A 389 -1.46 -6.99 18.85
CA HIS A 389 -1.05 -5.59 18.86
C HIS A 389 -0.86 -5.08 17.43
N ILE A 390 -1.46 -3.92 17.12
CA ILE A 390 -1.59 -3.40 15.76
C ILE A 390 -1.11 -1.95 15.70
N MET A 391 -0.27 -1.62 14.72
CA MET A 391 0.00 -0.23 14.32
C MET A 391 -0.53 -0.01 12.91
N THR A 392 -1.36 1.02 12.70
CA THR A 392 -1.90 1.35 11.39
C THR A 392 -2.22 2.85 11.27
N PRO A 393 -1.98 3.49 10.10
CA PRO A 393 -2.32 4.90 9.92
C PRO A 393 -3.82 5.14 9.73
N TYR A 394 -4.56 4.14 9.29
CA TYR A 394 -5.99 4.24 8.99
C TYR A 394 -6.76 3.08 9.60
N LEU A 395 -8.01 3.37 9.98
CA LEU A 395 -8.93 2.40 10.57
C LEU A 395 -10.29 2.56 9.89
N ILE A 396 -10.42 2.02 8.68
CA ILE A 396 -11.62 2.11 7.83
C ILE A 396 -12.02 0.69 7.46
N LEU A 397 -12.70 0.05 8.37
CA LEU A 397 -12.85 -1.40 8.45
C LEU A 397 -14.02 -1.94 7.63
N SER A 398 -13.81 -3.11 7.02
CA SER A 398 -14.88 -4.00 6.55
C SER A 398 -15.65 -4.59 7.73
N ASN A 399 -16.85 -5.09 7.47
CA ASN A 399 -17.64 -5.76 8.52
C ASN A 399 -16.96 -7.04 9.02
N GLU A 400 -16.26 -7.73 8.14
CA GLU A 400 -15.48 -8.93 8.42
C GLU A 400 -14.35 -8.64 9.40
N MET A 401 -13.60 -7.57 9.16
CA MET A 401 -12.51 -7.13 10.04
C MET A 401 -13.02 -6.64 11.40
N ILE A 402 -14.14 -5.89 11.44
CA ILE A 402 -14.80 -5.50 12.69
C ILE A 402 -15.18 -6.75 13.50
N THR A 403 -15.77 -7.74 12.82
CA THR A 403 -16.17 -9.00 13.45
C THR A 403 -14.97 -9.73 14.03
N ALA A 404 -13.86 -9.83 13.29
CA ALA A 404 -12.64 -10.49 13.75
C ALA A 404 -12.04 -9.80 14.99
N LEU A 405 -11.88 -8.46 14.93
CA LEU A 405 -11.34 -7.65 16.05
C LEU A 405 -12.22 -7.76 17.31
N THR A 406 -13.53 -7.59 17.15
CA THR A 406 -14.46 -7.64 18.29
C THR A 406 -14.60 -9.04 18.87
N TYR A 407 -14.56 -10.07 18.03
CA TYR A 407 -14.59 -11.47 18.49
C TYR A 407 -13.31 -11.82 19.26
N ALA A 408 -12.12 -11.42 18.78
CA ALA A 408 -10.87 -11.64 19.48
C ALA A 408 -10.90 -11.01 20.88
N ALA A 409 -11.30 -9.73 20.99
CA ALA A 409 -11.40 -9.03 22.26
C ALA A 409 -12.44 -9.68 23.22
N LYS A 410 -13.64 -10.01 22.72
CA LYS A 410 -14.70 -10.66 23.52
C LYS A 410 -14.31 -12.06 23.99
N ARG A 411 -13.41 -12.72 23.31
CA ARG A 411 -12.82 -14.02 23.65
C ARG A 411 -11.72 -13.92 24.73
N GLY A 412 -11.35 -12.69 25.13
CA GLY A 412 -10.36 -12.41 26.16
C GLY A 412 -8.96 -12.09 25.64
N VAL A 413 -8.76 -12.00 24.31
CA VAL A 413 -7.49 -11.58 23.72
C VAL A 413 -7.29 -10.08 23.96
N ASP A 414 -6.09 -9.65 24.39
CA ASP A 414 -5.74 -8.24 24.56
C ASP A 414 -5.45 -7.59 23.20
N VAL A 415 -6.50 -7.02 22.58
CA VAL A 415 -6.41 -6.35 21.29
C VAL A 415 -6.13 -4.87 21.49
N LYS A 416 -4.95 -4.40 21.01
CA LYS A 416 -4.56 -2.98 21.06
C LYS A 416 -4.26 -2.45 19.66
N ILE A 417 -4.76 -1.25 19.37
CA ILE A 417 -4.53 -0.56 18.08
C ILE A 417 -3.92 0.80 18.34
N ILE A 418 -2.76 1.07 17.76
CA ILE A 418 -2.13 2.39 17.77
C ILE A 418 -2.44 3.10 16.45
N MET A 419 -3.03 4.30 16.57
CA MET A 419 -3.43 5.21 15.51
C MET A 419 -2.64 6.51 15.57
N PRO A 420 -2.58 7.32 14.48
CA PRO A 420 -2.03 8.66 14.54
C PRO A 420 -2.87 9.59 15.43
N HIS A 421 -2.20 10.49 16.18
CA HIS A 421 -2.88 11.60 16.86
C HIS A 421 -3.03 12.82 15.93
N ILE A 422 -2.00 13.10 15.11
CA ILE A 422 -2.02 14.17 14.11
C ILE A 422 -2.31 13.53 12.74
N PRO A 423 -3.52 13.69 12.16
CA PRO A 423 -3.87 13.03 10.90
C PRO A 423 -3.25 13.73 9.69
N ASP A 424 -2.91 12.95 8.66
CA ASP A 424 -2.53 13.46 7.34
C ASP A 424 -3.76 13.94 6.53
N LYS A 425 -4.92 13.33 6.77
CA LYS A 425 -6.19 13.60 6.08
C LYS A 425 -7.32 13.67 7.10
N TRP A 426 -7.91 14.85 7.26
CA TRP A 426 -9.02 15.08 8.17
C TRP A 426 -10.18 14.09 7.96
N TYR A 427 -10.58 13.87 6.71
CA TYR A 427 -11.73 13.01 6.40
C TYR A 427 -11.50 11.53 6.79
N ALA A 428 -10.29 11.00 6.58
CA ALA A 428 -9.94 9.63 6.94
C ALA A 428 -9.94 9.46 8.48
N PHE A 429 -9.48 10.46 9.21
CA PHE A 429 -9.47 10.45 10.67
C PHE A 429 -10.87 10.54 11.28
N VAL A 430 -11.71 11.42 10.73
CA VAL A 430 -13.11 11.55 11.15
C VAL A 430 -13.89 10.27 10.87
N LEU A 431 -13.63 9.64 9.73
CA LEU A 431 -14.19 8.36 9.35
C LEU A 431 -13.73 7.23 10.30
N ALA A 432 -12.42 7.13 10.59
CA ALA A 432 -11.86 6.15 11.53
C ALA A 432 -12.54 6.21 12.91
N LYS A 433 -12.79 7.41 13.40
CA LYS A 433 -13.48 7.61 14.70
C LYS A 433 -14.92 7.07 14.74
N THR A 434 -15.55 6.82 13.60
CA THR A 434 -16.89 6.19 13.58
C THR A 434 -16.88 4.71 13.98
N TYR A 435 -15.72 4.06 13.92
CA TYR A 435 -15.54 2.66 14.31
C TYR A 435 -15.15 2.51 15.80
N TYR A 436 -14.66 3.58 16.43
CA TYR A 436 -14.11 3.53 17.79
C TYR A 436 -15.10 2.99 18.81
N ASN A 437 -16.35 3.46 18.80
CA ASN A 437 -17.33 3.02 19.80
C ASN A 437 -17.57 1.51 19.75
N GLU A 438 -17.78 0.98 18.56
CA GLU A 438 -18.08 -0.44 18.35
C GLU A 438 -16.91 -1.33 18.81
N LEU A 439 -15.69 -0.88 18.56
CA LEU A 439 -14.46 -1.58 18.97
C LEU A 439 -14.24 -1.46 20.49
N LEU A 440 -14.36 -0.26 21.05
CA LEU A 440 -14.21 -0.01 22.49
C LEU A 440 -15.27 -0.76 23.32
N ASP A 441 -16.53 -0.76 22.87
CA ASP A 441 -17.63 -1.49 23.53
C ASP A 441 -17.39 -3.01 23.53
N ALA A 442 -16.62 -3.53 22.58
CA ALA A 442 -16.23 -4.93 22.51
C ALA A 442 -14.98 -5.28 23.33
N GLY A 443 -14.29 -4.28 23.89
CA GLY A 443 -13.07 -4.46 24.67
C GLY A 443 -11.75 -4.28 23.91
N VAL A 444 -11.79 -3.87 22.62
CA VAL A 444 -10.60 -3.46 21.88
C VAL A 444 -10.10 -2.13 22.45
N LYS A 445 -8.80 -2.01 22.70
CA LYS A 445 -8.18 -0.78 23.21
C LYS A 445 -7.56 0.01 22.06
N ILE A 446 -7.86 1.30 21.99
CA ILE A 446 -7.37 2.19 20.94
C ILE A 446 -6.49 3.27 21.57
N TYR A 447 -5.35 3.53 20.95
CA TYR A 447 -4.35 4.49 21.40
C TYR A 447 -4.01 5.45 20.27
N GLU A 448 -3.86 6.74 20.57
CA GLU A 448 -3.41 7.75 19.63
C GLU A 448 -1.96 8.18 19.94
N TYR A 449 -1.05 8.05 18.98
CA TYR A 449 0.36 8.39 19.10
C TYR A 449 0.57 9.90 19.17
N THR A 450 0.77 10.44 20.37
CA THR A 450 0.77 11.89 20.62
C THR A 450 1.91 12.65 19.95
N PRO A 451 3.12 12.10 19.72
CA PRO A 451 4.19 12.83 19.06
C PRO A 451 3.93 13.17 17.59
N GLY A 452 2.97 12.47 16.92
CA GLY A 452 2.72 12.78 15.51
C GLY A 452 1.90 11.73 14.75
N PHE A 453 2.45 11.28 13.63
CA PHE A 453 1.78 10.41 12.67
C PHE A 453 2.41 9.01 12.66
N VAL A 454 1.63 8.00 13.04
CA VAL A 454 2.00 6.59 12.87
C VAL A 454 1.64 6.16 11.45
N HIS A 455 2.64 5.76 10.68
CA HIS A 455 2.46 5.21 9.33
C HIS A 455 2.90 3.75 9.23
N ALA A 456 3.29 3.13 10.33
CA ALA A 456 3.60 1.70 10.41
C ALA A 456 2.38 0.83 10.08
N LYS A 457 2.58 -0.33 9.48
CA LYS A 457 1.60 -1.38 9.25
C LYS A 457 2.18 -2.66 9.82
N VAL A 458 1.82 -2.91 11.06
CA VAL A 458 2.38 -4.00 11.87
C VAL A 458 1.27 -4.71 12.61
N PHE A 459 1.32 -6.03 12.60
CA PHE A 459 0.61 -6.91 13.51
C PHE A 459 1.62 -7.75 14.27
N THR A 460 1.43 -7.93 15.57
CA THR A 460 2.19 -8.90 16.36
C THR A 460 1.21 -9.63 17.29
N SER A 461 1.44 -10.93 17.51
CA SER A 461 0.54 -11.78 18.29
C SER A 461 1.33 -12.87 19.02
N ASP A 462 1.04 -13.01 20.31
CA ASP A 462 1.40 -14.15 21.17
C ASP A 462 2.92 -14.47 21.21
N ASP A 463 3.79 -13.49 20.92
CA ASP A 463 5.24 -13.67 20.74
C ASP A 463 5.63 -14.69 19.64
N GLU A 464 4.66 -15.18 18.88
CA GLU A 464 4.87 -16.23 17.87
C GLU A 464 4.71 -15.72 16.43
N LYS A 465 3.92 -14.67 16.21
CA LYS A 465 3.54 -14.18 14.87
C LYS A 465 3.80 -12.69 14.75
N ALA A 466 4.29 -12.25 13.59
CA ALA A 466 4.31 -10.85 13.22
C ALA A 466 4.08 -10.66 11.72
N VAL A 467 3.45 -9.54 11.35
CA VAL A 467 3.37 -9.06 9.98
C VAL A 467 3.92 -7.65 9.90
N VAL A 468 4.81 -7.41 8.95
CA VAL A 468 5.37 -6.09 8.64
C VAL A 468 5.26 -5.86 7.14
N GLY A 469 4.60 -4.77 6.73
CA GLY A 469 4.40 -4.55 5.30
C GLY A 469 3.82 -3.20 4.93
N THR A 470 3.06 -3.20 3.84
CA THR A 470 2.46 -1.98 3.27
C THR A 470 0.95 -1.89 3.50
N ILE A 471 0.29 -2.96 3.97
CA ILE A 471 -1.16 -3.15 4.02
C ILE A 471 -1.76 -2.38 5.20
N ASN A 472 -2.52 -1.32 4.93
CA ASN A 472 -3.28 -0.59 5.96
C ASN A 472 -4.59 -1.31 6.29
N LEU A 473 -5.20 -0.97 7.43
CA LEU A 473 -6.57 -1.35 7.76
C LEU A 473 -7.59 -0.36 7.15
N ASP A 474 -7.62 -0.30 5.81
CA ASP A 474 -8.61 0.47 5.06
C ASP A 474 -9.02 -0.23 3.75
N TYR A 475 -10.18 0.17 3.19
CA TYR A 475 -10.71 -0.45 1.96
C TYR A 475 -9.77 -0.34 0.77
N ARG A 476 -8.96 0.75 0.67
CA ARG A 476 -8.02 0.88 -0.44
C ARG A 476 -6.94 -0.17 -0.38
N SER A 477 -6.32 -0.36 0.78
CA SER A 477 -5.27 -1.36 0.94
C SER A 477 -5.81 -2.79 0.83
N LEU A 478 -6.99 -3.06 1.38
CA LEU A 478 -7.54 -4.42 1.43
C LEU A 478 -8.23 -4.86 0.13
N TYR A 479 -8.65 -3.92 -0.76
CA TYR A 479 -9.46 -4.26 -1.93
C TYR A 479 -9.04 -3.58 -3.25
N LEU A 480 -8.28 -2.48 -3.21
CA LEU A 480 -8.06 -1.63 -4.39
C LEU A 480 -6.59 -1.42 -4.76
N HIS A 481 -5.66 -1.71 -3.85
CA HIS A 481 -4.24 -1.51 -4.08
C HIS A 481 -3.49 -2.82 -4.25
N PHE A 482 -2.39 -2.77 -5.01
CA PHE A 482 -1.35 -3.79 -4.90
C PHE A 482 -0.56 -3.54 -3.63
N GLU A 483 -0.46 -4.55 -2.79
CA GLU A 483 0.18 -4.49 -1.49
C GLU A 483 1.16 -5.65 -1.31
N CYS A 484 2.02 -5.57 -0.29
CA CYS A 484 2.87 -6.69 0.12
C CYS A 484 3.23 -6.61 1.60
N ALA A 485 3.54 -7.76 2.17
CA ALA A 485 4.02 -7.87 3.54
C ALA A 485 4.91 -9.10 3.73
N VAL A 486 5.55 -9.17 4.88
CA VAL A 486 6.25 -10.35 5.38
C VAL A 486 5.53 -10.84 6.62
N TYR A 487 5.04 -12.08 6.58
CA TYR A 487 4.56 -12.79 7.75
C TYR A 487 5.73 -13.59 8.35
N LEU A 488 5.94 -13.44 9.64
CA LEU A 488 6.93 -14.16 10.44
C LEU A 488 6.23 -15.12 11.41
N TYR A 489 6.74 -16.33 11.52
CA TYR A 489 6.29 -17.30 12.51
C TYR A 489 7.50 -17.88 13.25
N GLN A 490 7.49 -17.83 14.60
CA GLN A 490 8.59 -18.26 15.48
C GLN A 490 9.97 -17.73 15.06
N ASN A 491 9.99 -16.47 14.60
CA ASN A 491 11.21 -15.82 14.13
C ASN A 491 11.83 -14.94 15.23
N ALA A 492 13.14 -14.90 15.28
CA ALA A 492 13.91 -14.16 16.31
C ALA A 492 13.65 -12.65 16.31
N GLU A 493 13.12 -12.07 15.23
CA GLU A 493 12.79 -10.64 15.15
C GLU A 493 11.41 -10.29 15.77
N ILE A 494 10.55 -11.26 16.04
CA ILE A 494 9.20 -11.00 16.61
C ILE A 494 9.26 -10.27 17.96
N PRO A 495 10.13 -10.64 18.90
CA PRO A 495 10.28 -9.89 20.16
C PRO A 495 10.69 -8.43 19.93
N ARG A 496 11.45 -8.13 18.87
CA ARG A 496 11.85 -6.76 18.52
C ARG A 496 10.67 -5.95 17.95
N VAL A 497 9.81 -6.60 17.17
CA VAL A 497 8.57 -5.99 16.69
C VAL A 497 7.65 -5.63 17.86
N GLU A 498 7.49 -6.55 18.82
CA GLU A 498 6.67 -6.33 20.01
C GLU A 498 7.28 -5.26 20.92
N ALA A 499 8.59 -5.26 21.13
CA ALA A 499 9.28 -4.23 21.93
C ALA A 499 9.06 -2.83 21.32
N ASP A 500 9.15 -2.68 20.00
CA ASP A 500 8.87 -1.41 19.32
C ASP A 500 7.40 -0.98 19.47
N PHE A 501 6.45 -1.93 19.43
CA PHE A 501 5.06 -1.65 19.73
C PHE A 501 4.90 -1.08 21.15
N GLN A 502 5.49 -1.70 22.15
CA GLN A 502 5.41 -1.27 23.56
C GLN A 502 6.10 0.10 23.78
N GLU A 503 7.26 0.35 23.16
CA GLU A 503 7.91 1.66 23.19
C GLU A 503 7.08 2.76 22.53
N THR A 504 6.36 2.42 21.47
CA THR A 504 5.45 3.34 20.78
C THR A 504 4.21 3.59 21.64
N LEU A 505 3.64 2.54 22.23
CA LEU A 505 2.48 2.60 23.12
C LEU A 505 2.72 3.52 24.32
N ALA A 506 3.91 3.48 24.90
CA ALA A 506 4.29 4.35 26.03
C ALA A 506 4.24 5.86 25.69
N LYS A 507 4.22 6.22 24.40
CA LYS A 507 4.10 7.61 23.88
C LYS A 507 2.67 7.93 23.41
N CYS A 508 1.72 7.03 23.64
CA CYS A 508 0.35 7.19 23.18
C CYS A 508 -0.60 7.64 24.30
N GLN A 509 -1.69 8.24 23.89
CA GLN A 509 -2.84 8.50 24.75
C GLN A 509 -3.92 7.45 24.48
N GLU A 510 -4.44 6.83 25.53
CA GLU A 510 -5.59 5.92 25.42
C GLU A 510 -6.86 6.69 25.05
N VAL A 511 -7.61 6.16 24.10
CA VAL A 511 -8.90 6.71 23.67
C VAL A 511 -10.01 6.13 24.56
N LEU A 512 -10.71 7.00 25.27
CA LEU A 512 -11.83 6.61 26.12
C LEU A 512 -13.18 6.82 25.41
N PRO A 513 -14.24 6.08 25.77
CA PRO A 513 -15.59 6.29 25.24
C PRO A 513 -16.12 7.72 25.44
N SER A 514 -15.64 8.43 26.48
CA SER A 514 -15.96 9.84 26.73
C SER A 514 -15.43 10.78 25.64
N ASP A 515 -14.30 10.45 25.01
CA ASP A 515 -13.63 11.31 24.03
C ASP A 515 -14.42 11.36 22.72
N TYR A 516 -15.04 10.24 22.34
CA TYR A 516 -15.96 10.22 21.20
C TYR A 516 -17.18 11.14 21.42
N ARG A 517 -17.71 11.20 22.64
CA ARG A 517 -18.87 12.06 22.97
C ARG A 517 -18.51 13.55 22.88
N ARG A 518 -17.25 13.92 23.06
CA ARG A 518 -16.76 15.30 22.99
C ARG A 518 -16.45 15.78 21.58
N GLN A 519 -16.53 14.90 20.57
CA GLN A 519 -16.32 15.30 19.18
C GLN A 519 -17.34 16.34 18.72
N LYS A 520 -16.92 17.27 17.84
CA LYS A 520 -17.82 18.24 17.23
C LYS A 520 -18.95 17.55 16.47
N LEU A 521 -20.16 18.06 16.58
CA LEU A 521 -21.34 17.49 15.91
C LEU A 521 -21.13 17.36 14.40
N PHE A 522 -20.50 18.37 13.79
CA PHE A 522 -20.16 18.36 12.37
C PHE A 522 -19.27 17.17 11.99
N ASP A 523 -18.19 16.90 12.73
CA ASP A 523 -17.29 15.78 12.47
C ASP A 523 -18.01 14.43 12.62
N ARG A 524 -18.88 14.30 13.62
CA ARG A 524 -19.69 13.09 13.81
C ARG A 524 -20.67 12.85 12.66
N MET A 525 -21.32 13.90 12.16
CA MET A 525 -22.21 13.80 11.00
C MET A 525 -21.44 13.51 9.72
N ALA A 526 -20.35 14.24 9.47
CA ALA A 526 -19.48 14.02 8.33
C ALA A 526 -18.93 12.58 8.31
N GLY A 527 -18.44 12.08 9.44
CA GLY A 527 -17.95 10.71 9.56
C GLY A 527 -19.01 9.66 9.21
N ARG A 528 -20.27 9.83 9.65
CA ARG A 528 -21.37 8.90 9.31
C ARG A 528 -21.70 8.91 7.82
N VAL A 529 -21.69 10.07 7.18
CA VAL A 529 -21.88 10.16 5.71
C VAL A 529 -20.72 9.52 4.97
N LEU A 530 -19.48 9.83 5.38
CA LEU A 530 -18.27 9.24 4.81
C LEU A 530 -18.24 7.72 4.98
N ARG A 531 -18.75 7.17 6.08
CA ARG A 531 -18.82 5.71 6.32
C ARG A 531 -19.65 4.98 5.25
N ILE A 532 -20.69 5.61 4.72
CA ILE A 532 -21.50 5.05 3.62
C ILE A 532 -20.68 4.98 2.33
N LEU A 533 -19.85 6.00 2.07
CA LEU A 533 -19.06 6.12 0.86
C LEU A 533 -17.65 5.51 0.98
N ALA A 534 -17.26 5.07 2.18
CA ALA A 534 -15.93 4.56 2.48
C ALA A 534 -15.42 3.47 1.49
N PRO A 535 -16.26 2.52 1.04
CA PRO A 535 -15.82 1.52 0.06
C PRO A 535 -15.46 2.11 -1.31
N LEU A 536 -15.99 3.29 -1.65
CA LEU A 536 -15.75 3.96 -2.93
C LEU A 536 -14.62 5.00 -2.88
N MET A 537 -14.03 5.24 -1.68
CA MET A 537 -13.08 6.34 -1.45
C MET A 537 -11.63 5.93 -1.72
#